data_e474640da1302226bcdd9ae050fb0dd2
#
_entry.id   e474640da1302226bcdd9ae050fb0dd2
#
_cell.length_a   1.000
_cell.length_b   1.000
_cell.length_c   1.000
_cell.angle_alpha   90.00
_cell.angle_beta   90.00
_cell.angle_gamma   90.00
#
_symmetry.space_group_name_H-M   'P 1'
#
loop_
_entity.id
_entity.type
_entity.pdbx_description
1 polymer ?
#
loop_
_entity_poly.entity_id
_entity_poly.type
_entity_poly.pdbx_seq_one_letter_code
_entity_poly.pdbx_strand_id
1 'polypeptide(L)'
;MTITTQELATLTQNNDADQDSTQEDSVDIAQLRTPLKVDLSPIYEFLGARTTQAWVNAALADLPLIIQDHANCEKKAAGTAMNLIFRYEFSYDLQRKLAQLIREEMLHYEQVLGIMNERGQAWKYLSAGRYAKGMLKHKRTYEPAAMVDVLIIGAFIEARSCERFAALAEVIDDERLAKYYRYLLKSESRHFEDYSALAQSLAEDNIDERVAFFKEVEAELISSPDAELRFHSGDPA
;
A
#
# COMPACT_ATOMS: atom_id res chain seq x y z
N MET A 1 -10.95 29.33 35.72
CA MET A 1 -11.54 28.37 36.68
C MET A 1 -10.48 27.34 36.98
N THR A 2 -10.01 27.33 38.22
CA THR A 2 -8.91 26.44 38.66
C THR A 2 -9.53 25.19 39.27
N ILE A 3 -9.35 24.06 38.63
CA ILE A 3 -9.85 22.76 39.13
C ILE A 3 -9.05 22.41 40.38
N THR A 4 -9.72 22.11 41.50
CA THR A 4 -9.09 21.79 42.77
C THR A 4 -8.62 20.33 42.82
N THR A 5 -7.60 20.07 43.65
CA THR A 5 -7.00 18.73 43.82
C THR A 5 -8.00 17.66 44.25
N GLN A 6 -9.14 18.08 44.83
CA GLN A 6 -10.22 17.20 45.30
C GLN A 6 -11.12 16.73 44.17
N GLU A 7 -11.28 17.53 43.09
CA GLU A 7 -12.05 17.16 41.89
C GLU A 7 -11.25 16.17 41.01
N LEU A 8 -9.91 16.24 41.01
CA LEU A 8 -9.08 15.21 40.36
C LEU A 8 -9.16 13.83 41.02
N ALA A 9 -9.28 13.79 42.36
CA ALA A 9 -9.35 12.52 43.09
C ALA A 9 -10.67 11.76 42.88
N THR A 10 -11.76 12.47 42.53
CA THR A 10 -13.07 11.86 42.28
C THR A 10 -13.17 11.27 40.85
N LEU A 11 -12.35 11.76 39.93
CA LEU A 11 -12.28 11.25 38.54
C LEU A 11 -11.44 9.97 38.42
N THR A 12 -10.61 9.68 39.42
CA THR A 12 -9.74 8.48 39.41
C THR A 12 -10.36 7.27 40.13
N GLN A 13 -11.52 7.39 40.77
CA GLN A 13 -12.16 6.28 41.50
C GLN A 13 -13.31 5.57 40.77
N ASN A 14 -13.67 5.98 39.54
CA ASN A 14 -14.73 5.36 38.77
C ASN A 14 -14.26 4.59 37.52
N ASN A 15 -13.01 4.14 37.48
CA ASN A 15 -12.46 3.39 36.34
C ASN A 15 -12.11 1.92 36.65
N ASP A 16 -12.77 1.29 37.60
CA ASP A 16 -12.62 -0.14 37.89
C ASP A 16 -13.83 -0.99 37.47
N ALA A 17 -14.47 -0.68 36.35
CA ALA A 17 -15.48 -1.57 35.79
C ALA A 17 -15.65 -1.30 34.29
N ASP A 18 -14.61 -1.51 33.49
CA ASP A 18 -14.73 -1.83 32.05
C ASP A 18 -13.41 -2.44 31.57
N GLN A 19 -13.06 -3.61 32.10
CA GLN A 19 -12.17 -4.54 31.40
C GLN A 19 -13.04 -5.33 30.40
N ASP A 20 -13.60 -4.63 29.42
CA ASP A 20 -14.15 -5.30 28.25
C ASP A 20 -13.23 -5.03 27.06
N SER A 21 -12.40 -6.04 26.81
CA SER A 21 -11.99 -6.56 25.50
C SER A 21 -11.87 -5.52 24.38
N THR A 22 -10.87 -4.67 24.37
CA THR A 22 -10.18 -4.37 23.12
C THR A 22 -9.24 -5.53 22.81
N GLN A 23 -9.81 -6.68 22.53
CA GLN A 23 -9.17 -7.69 21.70
C GLN A 23 -9.16 -7.06 20.32
N GLU A 24 -8.13 -6.22 20.06
CA GLU A 24 -7.78 -5.77 18.73
C GLU A 24 -7.72 -7.02 17.88
N ASP A 25 -8.56 -7.08 16.85
CA ASP A 25 -8.61 -8.14 15.85
C ASP A 25 -7.29 -8.13 15.07
N SER A 26 -6.21 -8.54 15.72
CA SER A 26 -4.99 -8.95 15.04
C SER A 26 -5.37 -10.19 14.26
N VAL A 27 -5.63 -10.01 12.96
CA VAL A 27 -6.00 -11.11 12.08
C VAL A 27 -4.86 -12.11 12.11
N ASP A 28 -5.04 -13.21 12.82
CA ASP A 28 -4.08 -14.30 12.80
C ASP A 28 -3.95 -14.82 11.37
N ILE A 29 -2.79 -14.59 10.76
CA ILE A 29 -2.49 -15.00 9.38
C ILE A 29 -2.76 -16.50 9.18
N ALA A 30 -2.59 -17.33 10.22
CA ALA A 30 -2.91 -18.74 10.18
C ALA A 30 -4.41 -19.01 9.98
N GLN A 31 -5.28 -18.07 10.37
CA GLN A 31 -6.74 -18.19 10.28
C GLN A 31 -7.33 -17.51 9.03
N LEU A 32 -6.50 -16.87 8.21
CA LEU A 32 -6.98 -16.28 6.95
C LEU A 32 -7.69 -17.34 6.12
N ARG A 33 -8.95 -17.07 5.77
CA ARG A 33 -9.70 -17.93 4.85
C ARG A 33 -9.03 -17.87 3.49
N THR A 34 -9.04 -18.96 2.73
CA THR A 34 -8.60 -18.95 1.33
C THR A 34 -9.36 -17.84 0.62
N PRO A 35 -8.67 -16.82 0.05
CA PRO A 35 -9.36 -15.70 -0.56
C PRO A 35 -10.22 -16.19 -1.72
N LEU A 36 -11.37 -15.54 -1.91
CA LEU A 36 -12.11 -15.66 -3.16
C LEU A 36 -11.15 -15.29 -4.30
N LYS A 37 -11.23 -16.02 -5.41
CA LYS A 37 -10.39 -15.75 -6.58
C LYS A 37 -10.65 -14.30 -7.03
N VAL A 38 -9.65 -13.44 -6.89
CA VAL A 38 -9.70 -12.05 -7.38
C VAL A 38 -9.45 -12.07 -8.87
N ASP A 39 -10.31 -11.39 -9.66
CA ASP A 39 -10.04 -11.16 -11.07
C ASP A 39 -8.99 -10.07 -11.22
N LEU A 40 -7.82 -10.44 -11.70
CA LEU A 40 -6.69 -9.53 -11.92
C LEU A 40 -6.63 -8.96 -13.33
N SER A 41 -7.60 -9.30 -14.22
CA SER A 41 -7.62 -8.80 -15.60
C SER A 41 -7.59 -7.27 -15.67
N PRO A 42 -8.36 -6.51 -14.84
CA PRO A 42 -8.30 -5.06 -14.87
C PRO A 42 -6.91 -4.51 -14.48
N ILE A 43 -6.24 -5.14 -13.51
CA ILE A 43 -4.87 -4.78 -13.08
C ILE A 43 -3.90 -4.98 -14.25
N TYR A 44 -3.98 -6.12 -14.92
CA TYR A 44 -3.10 -6.48 -16.02
C TYR A 44 -3.30 -5.60 -17.26
N GLU A 45 -4.53 -5.17 -17.52
CA GLU A 45 -4.85 -4.24 -18.59
C GLU A 45 -4.40 -2.80 -18.28
N PHE A 46 -4.47 -2.41 -17.01
CA PHE A 46 -4.07 -1.09 -16.57
C PHE A 46 -2.56 -0.90 -16.62
N LEU A 47 -1.76 -1.88 -16.16
CA LEU A 47 -0.30 -1.84 -16.16
C LEU A 47 0.28 -1.91 -17.58
N GLY A 48 1.41 -1.21 -17.82
CA GLY A 48 2.10 -1.19 -19.10
C GLY A 48 3.07 -2.35 -19.34
N ALA A 49 3.52 -3.00 -18.26
CA ALA A 49 4.44 -4.13 -18.29
C ALA A 49 4.09 -5.14 -17.21
N ARG A 50 4.50 -6.39 -17.40
CA ARG A 50 4.38 -7.47 -16.40
C ARG A 50 5.69 -7.59 -15.64
N THR A 51 5.60 -8.05 -14.38
CA THR A 51 6.78 -8.45 -13.62
C THR A 51 7.54 -9.56 -14.34
N THR A 52 8.83 -9.39 -14.48
CA THR A 52 9.71 -10.34 -15.18
C THR A 52 10.08 -11.53 -14.29
N GLN A 53 10.45 -12.63 -14.91
CA GLN A 53 11.01 -13.77 -14.17
C GLN A 53 12.35 -13.41 -13.48
N ALA A 54 13.12 -12.47 -14.05
CA ALA A 54 14.37 -12.00 -13.43
C ALA A 54 14.12 -11.33 -12.09
N TRP A 55 13.13 -10.42 -12.02
CA TRP A 55 12.73 -9.82 -10.76
C TRP A 55 12.21 -10.85 -9.76
N VAL A 56 11.35 -11.78 -10.20
CA VAL A 56 10.81 -12.83 -9.32
C VAL A 56 11.93 -13.69 -8.73
N ASN A 57 12.90 -14.11 -9.54
CA ASN A 57 14.03 -14.89 -9.07
C ASN A 57 14.89 -14.12 -8.05
N ALA A 58 15.13 -12.83 -8.28
CA ALA A 58 15.85 -11.98 -7.33
C ALA A 58 15.09 -11.78 -6.03
N ALA A 59 13.77 -11.59 -6.11
CA ALA A 59 12.90 -11.47 -4.94
C ALA A 59 12.90 -12.74 -4.08
N LEU A 60 12.87 -13.92 -4.72
CA LEU A 60 12.98 -15.21 -4.02
C LEU A 60 14.36 -15.42 -3.38
N ALA A 61 15.42 -14.92 -4.01
CA ALA A 61 16.78 -15.02 -3.49
C ALA A 61 17.01 -14.15 -2.24
N ASP A 62 16.26 -13.05 -2.07
CA ASP A 62 16.34 -12.18 -0.89
C ASP A 62 14.93 -11.80 -0.37
N LEU A 63 14.16 -12.83 -0.01
CA LEU A 63 12.83 -12.63 0.60
C LEU A 63 12.84 -11.72 1.84
N PRO A 64 13.85 -11.79 2.74
CA PRO A 64 13.91 -10.86 3.87
C PRO A 64 13.93 -9.38 3.45
N LEU A 65 14.66 -9.03 2.40
CA LEU A 65 14.67 -7.67 1.86
C LEU A 65 13.31 -7.28 1.29
N ILE A 66 12.69 -8.16 0.53
CA ILE A 66 11.38 -7.93 -0.09
C ILE A 66 10.29 -7.77 0.98
N ILE A 67 10.26 -8.60 2.01
CA ILE A 67 9.30 -8.50 3.12
C ILE A 67 9.48 -7.15 3.84
N GLN A 68 10.71 -6.74 4.13
CA GLN A 68 10.94 -5.47 4.80
C GLN A 68 10.60 -4.27 3.91
N ASP A 69 10.90 -4.33 2.60
CA ASP A 69 10.52 -3.23 1.69
C ASP A 69 9.01 -3.19 1.46
N HIS A 70 8.33 -4.34 1.46
CA HIS A 70 6.87 -4.41 1.52
C HIS A 70 6.33 -3.62 2.74
N ALA A 71 6.82 -3.90 3.96
CA ALA A 71 6.44 -3.11 5.14
C ALA A 71 6.71 -1.60 4.96
N ASN A 72 7.78 -1.22 4.25
CA ASN A 72 8.03 0.18 3.91
C ASN A 72 7.01 0.74 2.91
N CYS A 73 6.50 -0.08 1.99
CA CYS A 73 5.48 0.34 1.03
C CYS A 73 4.16 0.65 1.74
N GLU A 74 3.69 -0.23 2.62
CA GLU A 74 2.44 -0.05 3.38
C GLU A 74 2.41 1.25 4.17
N LYS A 75 3.44 1.51 4.99
CA LYS A 75 3.49 2.76 5.75
C LYS A 75 3.66 4.02 4.87
N LYS A 76 4.27 3.90 3.67
CA LYS A 76 4.36 5.03 2.72
C LYS A 76 3.03 5.27 2.04
N ALA A 77 2.27 4.23 1.70
CA ALA A 77 0.92 4.31 1.16
C ALA A 77 -0.01 5.01 2.15
N ALA A 78 -0.03 4.57 3.42
CA ALA A 78 -0.75 5.24 4.50
C ALA A 78 -0.34 6.72 4.65
N GLY A 79 0.96 7.02 4.63
CA GLY A 79 1.48 8.39 4.71
C GLY A 79 1.08 9.27 3.54
N THR A 80 1.05 8.72 2.32
CA THR A 80 0.60 9.43 1.12
C THR A 80 -0.89 9.74 1.19
N ALA A 81 -1.70 8.77 1.56
CA ALA A 81 -3.14 8.95 1.76
C ALA A 81 -3.45 9.98 2.87
N MET A 82 -2.69 9.97 3.97
CA MET A 82 -2.80 10.97 5.04
C MET A 82 -2.47 12.38 4.53
N ASN A 83 -1.44 12.55 3.72
CA ASN A 83 -1.10 13.85 3.11
C ASN A 83 -2.20 14.35 2.18
N LEU A 84 -2.87 13.47 1.43
CA LEU A 84 -4.02 13.82 0.60
C LEU A 84 -5.20 14.28 1.45
N ILE A 85 -5.50 13.60 2.57
CA ILE A 85 -6.54 14.00 3.52
C ILE A 85 -6.28 15.42 4.04
N PHE A 86 -5.06 15.72 4.47
CA PHE A 86 -4.71 17.05 4.98
C PHE A 86 -4.74 18.15 3.91
N ARG A 87 -4.44 17.79 2.67
CA ARG A 87 -4.35 18.79 1.59
C ARG A 87 -5.69 19.08 0.92
N TYR A 88 -6.59 18.09 0.84
CA TYR A 88 -7.81 18.15 0.04
C TYR A 88 -9.06 17.86 0.89
N GLU A 89 -9.38 18.80 1.80
CA GLU A 89 -10.49 18.66 2.76
C GLU A 89 -11.88 18.84 2.14
N PHE A 90 -11.97 19.34 0.91
CA PHE A 90 -13.22 19.70 0.25
C PHE A 90 -14.06 18.51 -0.24
N SER A 91 -13.49 17.33 -0.40
CA SER A 91 -14.19 16.16 -0.91
C SER A 91 -14.45 15.14 0.19
N TYR A 92 -15.72 14.99 0.59
CA TYR A 92 -16.11 14.00 1.61
C TYR A 92 -15.83 12.56 1.17
N ASP A 93 -16.03 12.22 -0.11
CA ASP A 93 -15.78 10.88 -0.62
C ASP A 93 -14.27 10.54 -0.61
N LEU A 94 -13.42 11.48 -1.03
CA LEU A 94 -11.97 11.34 -0.92
C LEU A 94 -11.56 11.11 0.55
N GLN A 95 -12.06 11.94 1.48
CA GLN A 95 -11.74 11.82 2.90
C GLN A 95 -12.11 10.43 3.45
N ARG A 96 -13.32 9.94 3.13
CA ARG A 96 -13.82 8.66 3.60
C ARG A 96 -13.04 7.48 3.03
N LYS A 97 -12.80 7.46 1.72
CA LYS A 97 -12.06 6.37 1.04
C LYS A 97 -10.62 6.30 1.51
N LEU A 98 -9.93 7.44 1.58
CA LEU A 98 -8.55 7.46 2.05
C LEU A 98 -8.41 7.15 3.54
N ALA A 99 -9.38 7.54 4.38
CA ALA A 99 -9.39 7.14 5.79
C ALA A 99 -9.55 5.61 5.96
N GLN A 100 -10.34 4.96 5.10
CA GLN A 100 -10.44 3.50 5.06
C GLN A 100 -9.13 2.87 4.63
N LEU A 101 -8.54 3.33 3.51
CA LEU A 101 -7.26 2.86 2.99
C LEU A 101 -6.16 2.96 4.06
N ILE A 102 -6.01 4.10 4.73
CA ILE A 102 -5.01 4.28 5.79
C ILE A 102 -5.11 3.21 6.88
N ARG A 103 -6.32 2.87 7.33
CA ARG A 103 -6.50 1.82 8.35
C ARG A 103 -6.04 0.45 7.83
N GLU A 104 -6.35 0.14 6.58
CA GLU A 104 -5.97 -1.14 5.96
C GLU A 104 -4.46 -1.21 5.72
N GLU A 105 -3.83 -0.17 5.20
CA GLU A 105 -2.38 -0.08 5.02
C GLU A 105 -1.61 -0.21 6.35
N MET A 106 -2.11 0.43 7.40
CA MET A 106 -1.50 0.31 8.73
C MET A 106 -1.69 -1.09 9.32
N LEU A 107 -2.82 -1.76 9.06
CA LEU A 107 -3.03 -3.16 9.44
C LEU A 107 -2.08 -4.08 8.65
N HIS A 108 -1.94 -3.90 7.35
CA HIS A 108 -0.97 -4.66 6.53
C HIS A 108 0.46 -4.46 7.04
N TYR A 109 0.84 -3.21 7.33
CA TYR A 109 2.14 -2.91 7.92
C TYR A 109 2.38 -3.68 9.23
N GLU A 110 1.41 -3.69 10.14
CA GLU A 110 1.48 -4.43 11.41
C GLU A 110 1.61 -5.94 11.18
N GLN A 111 0.84 -6.50 10.25
CA GLN A 111 0.91 -7.91 9.87
C GLN A 111 2.29 -8.29 9.32
N VAL A 112 2.87 -7.44 8.45
CA VAL A 112 4.22 -7.68 7.91
C VAL A 112 5.28 -7.59 9.01
N LEU A 113 5.15 -6.67 9.97
CA LEU A 113 6.03 -6.63 11.15
C LEU A 113 5.91 -7.92 11.97
N GLY A 114 4.72 -8.47 12.11
CA GLY A 114 4.50 -9.79 12.74
C GLY A 114 5.26 -10.90 12.00
N ILE A 115 5.15 -10.95 10.67
CA ILE A 115 5.89 -11.91 9.83
C ILE A 115 7.40 -11.76 10.01
N MET A 116 7.93 -10.54 10.01
CA MET A 116 9.35 -10.27 10.22
C MET A 116 9.80 -10.75 11.61
N ASN A 117 9.04 -10.44 12.66
CA ASN A 117 9.34 -10.83 14.02
C ASN A 117 9.37 -12.36 14.19
N GLU A 118 8.41 -13.08 13.68
CA GLU A 118 8.35 -14.55 13.71
C GLU A 118 9.53 -15.22 12.98
N ARG A 119 10.04 -14.55 11.95
CA ARG A 119 11.24 -15.00 11.21
C ARG A 119 12.56 -14.60 11.89
N GLY A 120 12.52 -13.90 13.02
CA GLY A 120 13.71 -13.34 13.67
C GLY A 120 14.43 -12.32 12.81
N GLN A 121 13.74 -11.68 11.88
CA GLN A 121 14.30 -10.72 10.93
C GLN A 121 14.48 -9.36 11.60
N ALA A 122 15.74 -8.94 11.78
CA ALA A 122 16.03 -7.61 12.29
C ALA A 122 15.76 -6.54 11.23
N TRP A 123 15.21 -5.41 11.66
CA TRP A 123 15.03 -4.25 10.81
C TRP A 123 16.38 -3.66 10.37
N LYS A 124 16.52 -3.37 9.07
CA LYS A 124 17.71 -2.74 8.49
C LYS A 124 17.32 -1.42 7.83
N TYR A 125 18.27 -0.50 7.71
CA TYR A 125 18.05 0.68 6.90
C TYR A 125 17.99 0.28 5.41
N LEU A 126 16.93 0.70 4.72
CA LEU A 126 16.77 0.59 3.28
C LEU A 126 16.59 1.98 2.69
N SER A 127 17.38 2.32 1.68
CA SER A 127 17.17 3.50 0.86
C SER A 127 15.85 3.39 0.09
N ALA A 128 15.23 4.51 -0.23
CA ALA A 128 14.03 4.52 -1.06
C ALA A 128 14.38 4.12 -2.50
N GLY A 129 13.62 3.21 -3.08
CA GLY A 129 13.70 2.87 -4.49
C GLY A 129 13.32 4.06 -5.39
N ARG A 130 13.65 3.97 -6.68
CA ARG A 130 13.42 5.05 -7.66
C ARG A 130 11.97 5.15 -8.16
N TYR A 131 11.17 4.09 -8.04
CA TYR A 131 9.87 3.94 -8.68
C TYR A 131 8.90 5.10 -8.36
N ALA A 132 8.52 5.28 -7.10
CA ALA A 132 7.57 6.34 -6.72
C ALA A 132 8.11 7.75 -7.06
N LYS A 133 9.41 7.98 -6.87
CA LYS A 133 10.06 9.25 -7.24
C LYS A 133 10.05 9.45 -8.76
N GLY A 134 10.26 8.38 -9.54
CA GLY A 134 10.21 8.39 -10.99
C GLY A 134 8.83 8.77 -11.51
N MET A 135 7.77 8.18 -10.94
CA MET A 135 6.39 8.54 -11.26
C MET A 135 6.08 10.00 -10.87
N LEU A 136 6.39 10.40 -9.63
CA LEU A 136 6.11 11.73 -9.11
C LEU A 136 6.86 12.87 -9.84
N LYS A 137 7.98 12.59 -10.50
CA LYS A 137 8.71 13.54 -11.33
C LYS A 137 7.85 14.16 -12.44
N HIS A 138 6.86 13.41 -12.90
CA HIS A 138 5.97 13.81 -13.98
C HIS A 138 4.64 14.42 -13.52
N LYS A 139 4.47 14.57 -12.20
CA LYS A 139 3.27 15.17 -11.61
C LYS A 139 3.17 16.66 -12.02
N ARG A 140 1.99 17.08 -12.48
CA ARG A 140 1.71 18.50 -12.71
C ARG A 140 1.80 19.29 -11.40
N THR A 141 2.07 20.59 -11.50
CA THR A 141 2.36 21.44 -10.33
C THR A 141 1.20 22.36 -9.93
N TYR A 142 0.13 22.40 -10.72
CA TYR A 142 -1.05 23.24 -10.50
C TYR A 142 -2.28 22.40 -10.15
N GLU A 143 -3.18 22.95 -9.36
CA GLU A 143 -4.44 22.28 -8.95
C GLU A 143 -5.57 22.57 -9.96
N PRO A 144 -6.53 21.62 -10.11
CA PRO A 144 -6.64 20.32 -9.44
C PRO A 144 -5.78 19.22 -10.08
N ALA A 145 -5.11 19.51 -11.16
CA ALA A 145 -4.34 18.54 -11.95
C ALA A 145 -3.24 17.82 -11.11
N ALA A 146 -2.62 18.52 -10.16
CA ALA A 146 -1.62 17.94 -9.27
C ALA A 146 -2.22 16.84 -8.36
N MET A 147 -3.43 17.06 -7.84
CA MET A 147 -4.19 16.07 -7.06
C MET A 147 -4.54 14.85 -7.91
N VAL A 148 -5.09 15.08 -9.10
CA VAL A 148 -5.47 14.01 -10.04
C VAL A 148 -4.26 13.13 -10.38
N ASP A 149 -3.10 13.75 -10.66
CA ASP A 149 -1.87 12.99 -10.95
C ASP A 149 -1.42 12.14 -9.76
N VAL A 150 -1.51 12.65 -8.53
CA VAL A 150 -1.16 11.85 -7.33
C VAL A 150 -2.11 10.66 -7.17
N LEU A 151 -3.40 10.83 -7.45
CA LEU A 151 -4.38 9.74 -7.39
C LEU A 151 -4.12 8.70 -8.49
N ILE A 152 -3.80 9.12 -9.72
CA ILE A 152 -3.40 8.20 -10.81
C ILE A 152 -2.13 7.44 -10.44
N ILE A 153 -1.11 8.11 -9.90
CA ILE A 153 0.13 7.47 -9.45
C ILE A 153 -0.16 6.48 -8.32
N GLY A 154 -1.06 6.82 -7.38
CA GLY A 154 -1.56 5.91 -6.35
C GLY A 154 -2.15 4.65 -6.98
N ALA A 155 -3.04 4.77 -7.96
CA ALA A 155 -3.62 3.63 -8.66
C ALA A 155 -2.55 2.72 -9.30
N PHE A 156 -1.47 3.29 -9.89
CA PHE A 156 -0.36 2.49 -10.44
C PHE A 156 0.42 1.77 -9.35
N ILE A 157 0.66 2.40 -8.20
CA ILE A 157 1.36 1.76 -7.07
C ILE A 157 0.56 0.57 -6.56
N GLU A 158 -0.75 0.73 -6.31
CA GLU A 158 -1.63 -0.36 -5.84
C GLU A 158 -1.75 -1.49 -6.87
N ALA A 159 -1.95 -1.14 -8.15
CA ALA A 159 -1.98 -2.12 -9.22
C ALA A 159 -0.69 -2.93 -9.32
N ARG A 160 0.48 -2.27 -9.18
CA ARG A 160 1.78 -2.95 -9.20
C ARG A 160 2.00 -3.80 -7.95
N SER A 161 1.57 -3.34 -6.77
CA SER A 161 1.59 -4.13 -5.54
C SER A 161 0.76 -5.41 -5.72
N CYS A 162 -0.47 -5.27 -6.20
CA CYS A 162 -1.38 -6.38 -6.44
C CYS A 162 -0.78 -7.41 -7.42
N GLU A 163 -0.22 -6.95 -8.53
CA GLU A 163 0.41 -7.82 -9.55
C GLU A 163 1.62 -8.58 -8.99
N ARG A 164 2.46 -7.92 -8.17
CA ARG A 164 3.63 -8.56 -7.56
C ARG A 164 3.29 -9.51 -6.43
N PHE A 165 2.29 -9.20 -5.62
CA PHE A 165 1.77 -10.16 -4.64
C PHE A 165 1.25 -11.41 -5.34
N ALA A 166 0.51 -11.26 -6.46
CA ALA A 166 0.04 -12.41 -7.23
C ALA A 166 1.20 -13.24 -7.79
N ALA A 167 2.19 -12.59 -8.41
CA ALA A 167 3.34 -13.28 -8.97
C ALA A 167 4.16 -14.04 -7.91
N LEU A 168 4.40 -13.43 -6.75
CA LEU A 168 5.13 -14.06 -5.65
C LEU A 168 4.33 -15.20 -4.99
N ALA A 169 3.01 -15.03 -4.81
CA ALA A 169 2.16 -16.01 -4.17
C ALA A 169 2.08 -17.36 -4.93
N GLU A 170 2.40 -17.37 -6.22
CA GLU A 170 2.43 -18.58 -7.04
C GLU A 170 3.74 -19.39 -6.89
N VAL A 171 4.83 -18.75 -6.43
CA VAL A 171 6.17 -19.33 -6.51
C VAL A 171 6.91 -19.39 -5.17
N ILE A 172 6.41 -18.74 -4.13
CA ILE A 172 7.02 -18.79 -2.79
C ILE A 172 6.76 -20.15 -2.16
N ASP A 173 7.82 -20.85 -1.72
CA ASP A 173 7.73 -22.13 -1.04
C ASP A 173 7.11 -22.02 0.38
N ASP A 174 7.21 -20.86 1.01
CA ASP A 174 6.56 -20.58 2.29
C ASP A 174 5.06 -20.41 2.10
N GLU A 175 4.31 -21.48 2.37
CA GLU A 175 2.85 -21.53 2.19
C GLU A 175 2.11 -20.46 3.02
N ARG A 176 2.64 -20.09 4.20
CA ARG A 176 2.05 -19.05 5.04
C ARG A 176 2.20 -17.67 4.41
N LEU A 177 3.38 -17.34 3.89
CA LEU A 177 3.64 -16.09 3.19
C LEU A 177 2.87 -16.02 1.86
N ALA A 178 2.85 -17.12 1.10
CA ALA A 178 2.04 -17.22 -0.12
C ALA A 178 0.55 -17.00 0.14
N LYS A 179 0.02 -17.57 1.22
CA LYS A 179 -1.37 -17.36 1.66
C LYS A 179 -1.62 -15.90 2.05
N TYR A 180 -0.68 -15.27 2.74
CA TYR A 180 -0.78 -13.87 3.11
C TYR A 180 -0.79 -12.95 1.86
N TYR A 181 0.10 -13.17 0.91
CA TYR A 181 0.11 -12.40 -0.34
C TYR A 181 -1.17 -12.60 -1.15
N ARG A 182 -1.72 -13.81 -1.21
CA ARG A 182 -3.06 -14.04 -1.81
C ARG A 182 -4.17 -13.30 -1.08
N TYR A 183 -4.08 -13.16 0.25
CA TYR A 183 -5.06 -12.40 1.04
C TYR A 183 -5.03 -10.90 0.68
N LEU A 184 -3.86 -10.32 0.47
CA LEU A 184 -3.73 -8.90 0.11
C LEU A 184 -4.34 -8.56 -1.25
N LEU A 185 -4.44 -9.49 -2.19
CA LEU A 185 -4.96 -9.20 -3.54
C LEU A 185 -6.32 -8.49 -3.52
N LYS A 186 -7.18 -8.82 -2.55
CA LYS A 186 -8.51 -8.22 -2.45
C LYS A 186 -8.48 -6.77 -2.02
N SER A 187 -7.64 -6.42 -1.06
CA SER A 187 -7.48 -5.03 -0.62
C SER A 187 -6.79 -4.18 -1.67
N GLU A 188 -5.68 -4.65 -2.22
CA GLU A 188 -4.90 -3.94 -3.23
C GLU A 188 -5.69 -3.68 -4.52
N SER A 189 -6.46 -4.68 -4.98
CA SER A 189 -7.36 -4.49 -6.12
C SER A 189 -8.41 -3.40 -5.86
N ARG A 190 -8.98 -3.36 -4.65
CA ARG A 190 -9.94 -2.31 -4.28
C ARG A 190 -9.26 -0.95 -4.11
N HIS A 191 -8.06 -0.87 -3.52
CA HIS A 191 -7.30 0.37 -3.41
C HIS A 191 -7.02 0.96 -4.80
N PHE A 192 -6.61 0.12 -5.75
CA PHE A 192 -6.47 0.50 -7.15
C PHE A 192 -7.75 1.10 -7.73
N GLU A 193 -8.90 0.42 -7.54
CA GLU A 193 -10.20 0.90 -8.01
C GLU A 193 -10.60 2.22 -7.34
N ASP A 194 -10.39 2.36 -6.03
CA ASP A 194 -10.71 3.56 -5.29
C ASP A 194 -9.88 4.77 -5.73
N TYR A 195 -8.57 4.61 -5.92
CA TYR A 195 -7.70 5.65 -6.45
C TYR A 195 -8.10 6.05 -7.88
N SER A 196 -8.38 5.08 -8.74
CA SER A 196 -8.82 5.32 -10.13
C SER A 196 -10.14 6.08 -10.17
N ALA A 197 -11.13 5.66 -9.37
CA ALA A 197 -12.43 6.31 -9.28
C ALA A 197 -12.33 7.74 -8.72
N LEU A 198 -11.49 7.96 -7.70
CA LEU A 198 -11.25 9.29 -7.16
C LEU A 198 -10.57 10.20 -8.19
N ALA A 199 -9.57 9.69 -8.92
CA ALA A 199 -8.89 10.47 -9.97
C ALA A 199 -9.90 10.93 -11.04
N GLN A 200 -10.76 10.03 -11.53
CA GLN A 200 -11.77 10.35 -12.53
C GLN A 200 -12.84 11.30 -12.00
N SER A 201 -13.29 11.13 -10.75
CA SER A 201 -14.38 11.94 -10.19
C SER A 201 -13.96 13.36 -9.81
N LEU A 202 -12.67 13.58 -9.56
CA LEU A 202 -12.11 14.87 -9.14
C LEU A 202 -11.39 15.60 -10.28
N ALA A 203 -11.28 14.98 -11.46
CA ALA A 203 -10.78 15.62 -12.66
C ALA A 203 -11.86 16.51 -13.30
N GLU A 204 -11.42 17.62 -13.89
CA GLU A 204 -12.30 18.51 -14.69
C GLU A 204 -12.62 17.90 -16.08
N ASP A 205 -11.68 17.13 -16.61
CA ASP A 205 -11.77 16.48 -17.92
C ASP A 205 -11.50 14.98 -17.83
N ASN A 206 -11.64 14.28 -18.96
CA ASN A 206 -11.27 12.87 -19.09
C ASN A 206 -9.78 12.68 -18.82
N ILE A 207 -9.44 11.63 -18.04
CA ILE A 207 -8.07 11.34 -17.63
C ILE A 207 -7.37 10.26 -18.45
N ASP A 208 -8.00 9.71 -19.49
CA ASP A 208 -7.48 8.56 -20.24
C ASP A 208 -6.09 8.82 -20.84
N GLU A 209 -5.89 9.98 -21.45
CA GLU A 209 -4.57 10.37 -21.99
C GLU A 209 -3.52 10.48 -20.88
N ARG A 210 -3.93 10.95 -19.70
CA ARG A 210 -3.03 11.10 -18.56
C ARG A 210 -2.69 9.76 -17.92
N VAL A 211 -3.64 8.85 -17.87
CA VAL A 211 -3.42 7.45 -17.45
C VAL A 211 -2.49 6.76 -18.45
N ALA A 212 -2.73 6.91 -19.76
CA ALA A 212 -1.87 6.35 -20.79
C ALA A 212 -0.42 6.85 -20.69
N PHE A 213 -0.22 8.14 -20.43
CA PHE A 213 1.10 8.71 -20.18
C PHE A 213 1.80 8.06 -18.97
N PHE A 214 1.11 7.95 -17.85
CA PHE A 214 1.70 7.31 -16.65
C PHE A 214 1.91 5.81 -16.85
N LYS A 215 1.11 5.14 -17.66
CA LYS A 215 1.31 3.74 -18.05
C LYS A 215 2.65 3.54 -18.77
N GLU A 216 3.02 4.44 -19.68
CA GLU A 216 4.32 4.39 -20.35
C GLU A 216 5.47 4.65 -19.37
N VAL A 217 5.34 5.67 -18.50
CA VAL A 217 6.34 5.97 -17.47
C VAL A 217 6.54 4.79 -16.52
N GLU A 218 5.45 4.16 -16.09
CA GLU A 218 5.48 2.98 -15.21
C GLU A 218 6.14 1.80 -15.90
N ALA A 219 5.76 1.52 -17.14
CA ALA A 219 6.35 0.43 -17.92
C ALA A 219 7.86 0.59 -18.08
N GLU A 220 8.35 1.81 -18.34
CA GLU A 220 9.78 2.08 -18.43
C GLU A 220 10.49 1.86 -17.09
N LEU A 221 9.90 2.33 -15.98
CA LEU A 221 10.47 2.16 -14.63
C LEU A 221 10.58 0.69 -14.23
N ILE A 222 9.60 -0.15 -14.60
CA ILE A 222 9.58 -1.57 -14.26
C ILE A 222 10.47 -2.40 -15.19
N SER A 223 10.59 -2.01 -16.47
CA SER A 223 11.37 -2.76 -17.45
C SER A 223 12.84 -2.38 -17.49
N SER A 224 13.22 -1.22 -16.95
CA SER A 224 14.62 -0.81 -16.92
C SER A 224 15.35 -1.33 -15.69
N PRO A 225 16.66 -1.68 -15.81
CA PRO A 225 17.43 -2.24 -14.71
C PRO A 225 17.53 -1.31 -13.49
N ASP A 226 17.53 -1.90 -12.31
CA ASP A 226 17.74 -1.23 -11.03
C ASP A 226 18.98 -1.75 -10.32
N ALA A 227 19.78 -0.83 -9.77
CA ALA A 227 20.95 -1.18 -8.96
C ALA A 227 20.56 -1.75 -7.59
N GLU A 228 19.35 -1.49 -7.14
CA GLU A 228 18.85 -1.93 -5.84
C GLU A 228 17.53 -2.69 -6.02
N LEU A 229 17.49 -3.93 -5.58
CA LEU A 229 16.25 -4.70 -5.52
C LEU A 229 15.31 -4.06 -4.50
N ARG A 230 14.08 -3.77 -4.91
CA ARG A 230 12.98 -3.26 -4.08
C ARG A 230 11.68 -3.91 -4.52
N PHE A 231 10.64 -3.78 -3.68
CA PHE A 231 9.33 -4.33 -4.01
C PHE A 231 8.77 -3.75 -5.33
N HIS A 232 9.05 -2.48 -5.66
CA HIS A 232 8.69 -1.82 -6.92
C HIS A 232 9.89 -1.52 -7.83
N SER A 233 11.02 -2.22 -7.71
CA SER A 233 12.15 -2.00 -8.64
C SER A 233 11.89 -2.65 -10.01
N GLY A 234 12.67 -2.22 -11.01
CA GLY A 234 12.87 -2.98 -12.23
C GLY A 234 13.70 -4.25 -11.98
N ASP A 235 14.18 -4.85 -13.06
CA ASP A 235 15.07 -6.01 -12.99
C ASP A 235 16.39 -5.65 -12.29
N PRO A 236 17.02 -6.61 -11.59
CA PRO A 236 18.35 -6.41 -11.05
C PRO A 236 19.37 -6.08 -12.17
N ALA A 237 20.22 -5.05 -11.94
CA ALA A 237 21.28 -4.67 -12.88
C ALA A 237 22.47 -5.65 -12.85
#